data_619c7f6c920d2950d3471b48ced4c7af
#
_entry.id   619c7f6c920d2950d3471b48ced4c7af
#
_cell.length_a   1.000
_cell.length_b   1.000
_cell.length_c   1.000
_cell.angle_alpha   90.00
_cell.angle_beta   90.00
_cell.angle_gamma   90.00
#
_symmetry.space_group_name_H-M   'P 1'
#
loop_
_entity.id
_entity.type
_entity.pdbx_description
1 polymer ?
#
loop_
_entity_poly.entity_id
_entity_poly.type
_entity_poly.pdbx_seq_one_letter_code
_entity_poly.pdbx_strand_id
1 'polypeptide(L)'
;AVIADAEGVITTAQVFGRKPPVLVTADMVEGMSPGSVIVDMAAETGGNVEGSVPDEVVDVNGVTIVGTANLANLAPRDATQMYASNMFNLVEDTWDEEAKQFVLDLENDILPGCVITHGGAVVHPTIKDMIEGGN
;
A
#
# COMPACT_ATOMS: atom_id res chain seq x y z
N ALA A 1 16.23 0.29 -19.04
CA ALA A 1 16.54 1.60 -19.39
C ALA A 1 16.48 2.59 -18.23
N VAL A 2 15.32 3.04 -17.75
CA VAL A 2 15.32 4.07 -16.69
C VAL A 2 15.87 3.57 -15.34
N ILE A 3 15.58 2.31 -14.98
CA ILE A 3 16.03 1.71 -13.71
C ILE A 3 17.55 1.48 -13.69
N ALA A 4 18.16 1.12 -14.82
CA ALA A 4 19.59 0.84 -14.87
C ALA A 4 20.49 2.04 -14.50
N ASP A 5 19.99 3.25 -14.71
CA ASP A 5 20.69 4.50 -14.40
C ASP A 5 20.30 5.07 -13.03
N ALA A 6 19.44 4.40 -12.28
CA ALA A 6 18.96 4.85 -10.99
C ALA A 6 19.88 4.37 -9.85
N GLU A 7 20.25 5.26 -8.94
CA GLU A 7 20.96 4.92 -7.70
C GLU A 7 20.01 4.48 -6.58
N GLY A 8 18.76 4.91 -6.64
CA GLY A 8 17.72 4.56 -5.68
C GLY A 8 16.35 4.39 -6.34
N VAL A 9 15.65 3.33 -5.98
CA VAL A 9 14.29 3.01 -6.46
C VAL A 9 13.39 2.73 -5.28
N ILE A 10 12.18 3.27 -5.29
CA ILE A 10 11.15 2.95 -4.29
C ILE A 10 9.93 2.45 -5.03
N THR A 11 9.45 1.25 -4.66
CA THR A 11 8.24 0.65 -5.24
C THR A 11 7.13 0.61 -4.19
N THR A 12 5.92 1.04 -4.58
CA THR A 12 4.78 1.23 -3.67
C THR A 12 3.47 0.67 -4.21
N ALA A 13 3.50 -0.09 -5.31
CA ALA A 13 2.29 -0.59 -5.92
C ALA A 13 1.66 -1.71 -5.10
N GLN A 14 0.64 -1.37 -4.34
CA GLN A 14 -0.19 -2.34 -3.60
C GLN A 14 -1.58 -2.43 -4.24
N VAL A 15 -2.16 -3.62 -4.21
CA VAL A 15 -3.52 -3.87 -4.67
C VAL A 15 -4.29 -4.54 -3.55
N PHE A 16 -5.38 -3.91 -3.11
CA PHE A 16 -6.20 -4.45 -2.03
C PHE A 16 -6.69 -5.87 -2.33
N GLY A 17 -6.42 -6.80 -1.40
CA GLY A 17 -6.85 -8.19 -1.49
C GLY A 17 -6.21 -9.05 -2.59
N ARG A 18 -5.15 -8.56 -3.25
CA ARG A 18 -4.44 -9.28 -4.31
C ARG A 18 -2.93 -9.14 -4.14
N LYS A 19 -2.20 -10.10 -4.72
CA LYS A 19 -0.76 -9.98 -4.85
C LYS A 19 -0.41 -8.74 -5.69
N PRO A 20 0.52 -7.89 -5.25
CA PRO A 20 0.98 -6.74 -6.03
C PRO A 20 1.66 -7.19 -7.33
N PRO A 21 1.64 -6.32 -8.37
CA PRO A 21 2.35 -6.62 -9.60
C PRO A 21 3.87 -6.57 -9.41
N VAL A 22 4.60 -7.42 -10.13
CA VAL A 22 6.04 -7.28 -10.27
C VAL A 22 6.33 -6.10 -11.22
N LEU A 23 7.04 -5.10 -10.72
CA LEU A 23 7.43 -3.89 -11.47
C LEU A 23 8.91 -3.91 -11.85
N VAL A 24 9.75 -4.53 -11.03
CA VAL A 24 11.18 -4.65 -11.22
C VAL A 24 11.54 -6.14 -11.30
N THR A 25 11.96 -6.58 -12.48
CA THR A 25 12.37 -7.97 -12.71
C THR A 25 13.82 -8.20 -12.30
N ALA A 26 14.22 -9.45 -12.14
CA ALA A 26 15.61 -9.82 -11.82
C ALA A 26 16.61 -9.24 -12.84
N ASP A 27 16.30 -9.30 -14.13
CA ASP A 27 17.16 -8.72 -15.19
C ASP A 27 17.30 -7.19 -15.05
N MET A 28 16.26 -6.51 -14.53
CA MET A 28 16.35 -5.07 -14.27
C MET A 28 17.23 -4.76 -13.07
N VAL A 29 17.18 -5.59 -12.03
CA VAL A 29 18.05 -5.48 -10.84
C VAL A 29 19.49 -5.72 -11.25
N GLU A 30 19.77 -6.77 -12.04
CA GLU A 30 21.11 -7.08 -12.54
C GLU A 30 21.71 -5.98 -13.43
N GLY A 31 20.84 -5.20 -14.09
CA GLY A 31 21.24 -4.08 -14.91
C GLY A 31 21.57 -2.80 -14.14
N MET A 32 21.35 -2.75 -12.83
CA MET A 32 21.66 -1.60 -11.99
C MET A 32 23.13 -1.57 -11.59
N SER A 33 23.62 -0.38 -11.24
CA SER A 33 25.00 -0.24 -10.77
C SER A 33 25.17 -0.79 -9.34
N PRO A 34 26.28 -1.52 -9.05
CA PRO A 34 26.59 -1.89 -7.68
C PRO A 34 26.61 -0.67 -6.73
N GLY A 35 26.03 -0.81 -5.55
CA GLY A 35 25.81 0.28 -4.58
C GLY A 35 24.44 0.94 -4.69
N SER A 36 23.65 0.60 -5.71
CA SER A 36 22.26 1.06 -5.83
C SER A 36 21.36 0.38 -4.76
N VAL A 37 20.27 1.05 -4.41
CA VAL A 37 19.33 0.58 -3.39
C VAL A 37 17.91 0.55 -3.95
N ILE A 38 17.19 -0.53 -3.71
CA ILE A 38 15.76 -0.65 -3.99
C ILE A 38 15.01 -0.84 -2.67
N VAL A 39 13.98 -0.03 -2.43
CA VAL A 39 13.07 -0.21 -1.29
C VAL A 39 11.73 -0.71 -1.83
N ASP A 40 11.40 -1.96 -1.51
CA ASP A 40 10.13 -2.58 -1.88
C ASP A 40 9.12 -2.46 -0.74
N MET A 41 8.26 -1.44 -0.80
CA MET A 41 7.22 -1.22 0.20
C MET A 41 6.05 -2.21 0.12
N ALA A 42 6.02 -3.05 -0.93
CA ALA A 42 5.00 -4.08 -1.11
C ALA A 42 5.51 -5.49 -0.73
N ALA A 43 6.74 -5.63 -0.22
CA ALA A 43 7.39 -6.91 0.06
C ALA A 43 6.51 -7.86 0.90
N GLU A 44 5.87 -7.35 1.95
CA GLU A 44 5.01 -8.10 2.87
C GLU A 44 3.83 -8.80 2.17
N THR A 45 3.29 -8.21 1.11
CA THR A 45 2.13 -8.71 0.37
C THR A 45 2.50 -9.46 -0.91
N GLY A 46 3.78 -9.69 -1.15
CA GLY A 46 4.30 -10.46 -2.27
C GLY A 46 5.24 -9.72 -3.21
N GLY A 47 5.54 -8.45 -2.93
CA GLY A 47 6.59 -7.64 -3.52
C GLY A 47 6.33 -7.11 -4.93
N ASN A 48 6.94 -5.96 -5.21
CA ASN A 48 7.03 -5.39 -6.55
C ASN A 48 8.36 -5.69 -7.23
N VAL A 49 9.32 -6.25 -6.50
CA VAL A 49 10.70 -6.48 -6.95
C VAL A 49 11.02 -7.97 -6.88
N GLU A 50 11.45 -8.56 -7.98
CA GLU A 50 11.95 -9.94 -7.97
C GLU A 50 13.22 -10.03 -7.11
N GLY A 51 13.25 -11.02 -6.21
CA GLY A 51 14.32 -11.16 -5.23
C GLY A 51 14.11 -10.41 -3.93
N SER A 52 13.06 -9.59 -3.82
CA SER A 52 12.64 -8.99 -2.54
C SER A 52 12.14 -10.08 -1.57
N VAL A 53 12.59 -10.03 -0.33
CA VAL A 53 12.19 -10.96 0.74
C VAL A 53 11.58 -10.15 1.89
N PRO A 54 10.35 -10.49 2.35
CA PRO A 54 9.72 -9.79 3.45
C PRO A 54 10.60 -9.80 4.71
N ASP A 55 10.71 -8.64 5.37
CA ASP A 55 11.50 -8.41 6.59
C ASP A 55 13.02 -8.59 6.43
N GLU A 56 13.52 -8.70 5.21
CA GLU A 56 14.95 -8.88 4.97
C GLU A 56 15.54 -7.75 4.12
N VAL A 57 16.85 -7.60 4.23
CA VAL A 57 17.67 -6.82 3.31
C VAL A 57 18.54 -7.80 2.54
N VAL A 58 18.36 -7.84 1.23
CA VAL A 58 19.03 -8.80 0.33
C VAL A 58 20.01 -8.04 -0.56
N ASP A 59 21.17 -8.61 -0.82
CA ASP A 59 22.12 -8.12 -1.82
C ASP A 59 22.05 -8.98 -3.09
N VAL A 60 21.89 -8.35 -4.23
CA VAL A 60 21.91 -9.00 -5.54
C VAL A 60 22.95 -8.30 -6.40
N ASN A 61 24.11 -8.91 -6.57
CA ASN A 61 25.23 -8.37 -7.37
C ASN A 61 25.66 -6.94 -6.96
N GLY A 62 25.62 -6.64 -5.66
CA GLY A 62 25.94 -5.32 -5.11
C GLY A 62 24.78 -4.32 -5.14
N VAL A 63 23.57 -4.72 -5.57
CA VAL A 63 22.34 -3.93 -5.42
C VAL A 63 21.62 -4.37 -4.16
N THR A 64 21.39 -3.44 -3.25
CA THR A 64 20.70 -3.71 -1.99
C THR A 64 19.19 -3.62 -2.18
N ILE A 65 18.47 -4.72 -1.91
CA ILE A 65 17.00 -4.74 -1.93
C ILE A 65 16.51 -4.76 -0.48
N VAL A 66 15.76 -3.74 -0.08
CA VAL A 66 15.16 -3.59 1.24
C VAL A 66 13.69 -4.01 1.17
N GLY A 67 13.40 -5.21 1.70
CA GLY A 67 12.05 -5.77 1.82
C GLY A 67 11.46 -5.62 3.22
N THR A 68 11.97 -4.70 4.04
CA THR A 68 11.54 -4.50 5.42
C THR A 68 10.04 -4.23 5.49
N ALA A 69 9.31 -5.12 6.14
CA ALA A 69 7.89 -4.92 6.41
C ALA A 69 7.70 -3.78 7.42
N ASN A 70 6.52 -3.19 7.37
CA ASN A 70 6.11 -2.15 8.32
C ASN A 70 7.11 -0.98 8.44
N LEU A 71 7.52 -0.40 7.32
CA LEU A 71 8.41 0.77 7.28
C LEU A 71 7.89 1.95 8.13
N ALA A 72 6.59 2.02 8.38
CA ALA A 72 5.98 3.00 9.28
C ALA A 72 6.57 2.95 10.70
N ASN A 73 7.01 1.77 11.16
CA ASN A 73 7.65 1.61 12.47
C ASN A 73 9.05 2.26 12.55
N LEU A 74 9.69 2.55 11.42
CA LEU A 74 10.98 3.23 11.37
C LEU A 74 10.82 4.76 11.48
N ALA A 75 9.63 5.29 11.19
CA ALA A 75 9.27 6.70 11.33
C ALA A 75 7.93 6.87 12.07
N PRO A 76 7.79 6.37 13.30
CA PRO A 76 6.49 6.21 13.96
C PRO A 76 5.78 7.53 14.22
N ARG A 77 6.53 8.59 14.49
CA ARG A 77 5.95 9.92 14.71
C ARG A 77 5.27 10.45 13.46
N ASP A 78 5.96 10.42 12.33
CA ASP A 78 5.46 10.96 11.07
C ASP A 78 4.32 10.10 10.53
N ALA A 79 4.48 8.77 10.58
CA ALA A 79 3.45 7.83 10.18
C ALA A 79 2.16 8.00 11.01
N THR A 80 2.28 8.13 12.33
CA THR A 80 1.13 8.33 13.23
C THR A 80 0.46 9.68 12.95
N GLN A 81 1.23 10.74 12.72
CA GLN A 81 0.67 12.06 12.43
C GLN A 81 -0.10 12.06 11.10
N MET A 82 0.46 11.47 10.06
CA MET A 82 -0.20 11.36 8.75
C MET A 82 -1.47 10.53 8.84
N TYR A 83 -1.41 9.38 9.53
CA TYR A 83 -2.57 8.52 9.74
C TYR A 83 -3.69 9.25 10.52
N ALA A 84 -3.33 9.91 11.62
CA ALA A 84 -4.28 10.67 12.44
C ALA A 84 -4.93 11.81 11.64
N SER A 85 -4.17 12.50 10.78
CA SER A 85 -4.72 13.54 9.91
C SER A 85 -5.72 12.96 8.91
N ASN A 86 -5.42 11.81 8.30
CA ASN A 86 -6.35 11.14 7.39
C ASN A 86 -7.65 10.72 8.10
N MET A 87 -7.52 10.18 9.31
CA MET A 87 -8.70 9.81 10.12
C MET A 87 -9.54 11.05 10.51
N PHE A 88 -8.87 12.14 10.90
CA PHE A 88 -9.54 13.38 11.23
C PHE A 88 -10.31 13.94 10.00
N ASN A 89 -9.66 14.02 8.85
CA ASN A 89 -10.28 14.50 7.61
C ASN A 89 -11.50 13.65 7.23
N LEU A 90 -11.41 12.31 7.36
CA LEU A 90 -12.55 11.43 7.09
C LEU A 90 -13.72 11.69 8.05
N VAL A 91 -13.42 11.89 9.34
CA VAL A 91 -14.44 12.22 10.36
C VAL A 91 -15.06 13.59 10.10
N GLU A 92 -14.24 14.58 9.73
CA GLU A 92 -14.69 15.93 9.41
C GLU A 92 -15.59 15.95 8.18
N ASP A 93 -15.22 15.22 7.12
CA ASP A 93 -15.98 15.10 5.87
C ASP A 93 -17.35 14.40 6.06
N THR A 94 -17.44 13.53 7.06
CA THR A 94 -18.69 12.81 7.37
C THR A 94 -19.55 13.48 8.44
N TRP A 95 -19.08 14.59 9.03
CA TRP A 95 -19.82 15.30 10.09
C TRP A 95 -20.77 16.35 9.52
N ASP A 96 -22.06 16.21 9.81
CA ASP A 96 -23.07 17.22 9.49
C ASP A 96 -23.21 18.22 10.66
N GLU A 97 -22.78 19.45 10.41
CA GLU A 97 -22.81 20.52 11.42
C GLU A 97 -24.22 20.97 11.77
N GLU A 98 -25.19 20.87 10.88
CA GLU A 98 -26.57 21.28 11.16
C GLU A 98 -27.31 20.20 11.93
N ALA A 99 -27.21 18.95 11.48
CA ALA A 99 -27.84 17.81 12.12
C ALA A 99 -27.11 17.31 13.38
N LYS A 100 -25.85 17.77 13.62
CA LYS A 100 -24.97 17.34 14.73
C LYS A 100 -24.79 15.82 14.80
N GLN A 101 -24.60 15.20 13.66
CA GLN A 101 -24.43 13.75 13.54
C GLN A 101 -23.50 13.38 12.36
N PHE A 102 -23.00 12.15 12.40
CA PHE A 102 -22.29 11.59 11.26
C PHE A 102 -23.26 11.14 10.19
N VAL A 103 -22.96 11.50 8.92
CA VAL A 103 -23.72 11.09 7.75
C VAL A 103 -22.81 10.22 6.88
N LEU A 104 -23.19 8.96 6.68
CA LEU A 104 -22.51 8.04 5.80
C LEU A 104 -23.19 8.05 4.43
N ASP A 105 -22.81 9.01 3.59
CA ASP A 105 -23.26 9.08 2.20
C ASP A 105 -22.43 8.08 1.35
N LEU A 106 -23.00 6.92 1.08
CA LEU A 106 -22.35 5.89 0.27
C LEU A 106 -22.34 6.18 -1.24
N GLU A 107 -22.86 7.33 -1.67
CA GLU A 107 -22.82 7.79 -3.05
C GLU A 107 -21.65 8.76 -3.31
N ASN A 108 -20.92 9.17 -2.26
CA ASN A 108 -19.73 10.01 -2.42
C ASN A 108 -18.51 9.21 -2.93
N ASP A 109 -17.43 9.91 -3.31
CA ASP A 109 -16.25 9.30 -3.93
C ASP A 109 -15.34 8.54 -2.94
N ILE A 110 -15.50 8.73 -1.62
CA ILE A 110 -14.60 8.21 -0.59
C ILE A 110 -15.22 7.03 0.17
N LEU A 111 -16.43 7.22 0.70
CA LEU A 111 -17.06 6.27 1.61
C LEU A 111 -17.34 4.89 1.01
N PRO A 112 -17.71 4.73 -0.29
CA PRO A 112 -17.84 3.40 -0.88
C PRO A 112 -16.57 2.55 -0.84
N GLY A 113 -15.39 3.19 -0.82
CA GLY A 113 -14.11 2.52 -0.67
C GLY A 113 -13.67 2.30 0.79
N CYS A 114 -14.36 2.91 1.77
CA CYS A 114 -14.00 2.83 3.19
C CYS A 114 -14.99 1.99 4.00
N VAL A 115 -16.28 2.05 3.68
CA VAL A 115 -17.35 1.39 4.45
C VAL A 115 -17.49 -0.05 3.99
N ILE A 116 -17.15 -1.00 4.86
CA ILE A 116 -17.27 -2.43 4.58
C ILE A 116 -18.70 -2.91 4.82
N THR A 117 -19.29 -2.52 5.95
CA THR A 117 -20.65 -2.94 6.32
C THR A 117 -21.52 -1.74 6.69
N HIS A 118 -22.75 -1.72 6.25
CA HIS A 118 -23.75 -0.74 6.61
C HIS A 118 -25.16 -1.37 6.64
N GLY A 119 -26.00 -0.98 7.58
CA GLY A 119 -27.37 -1.46 7.67
C GLY A 119 -27.50 -2.99 7.82
N GLY A 120 -26.50 -3.67 8.39
CA GLY A 120 -26.48 -5.13 8.57
C GLY A 120 -26.07 -5.91 7.33
N ALA A 121 -25.61 -5.26 6.27
CA ALA A 121 -25.13 -5.88 5.04
C ALA A 121 -23.70 -5.50 4.72
N VAL A 122 -22.98 -6.32 3.93
CA VAL A 122 -21.70 -5.95 3.31
C VAL A 122 -22.00 -5.06 2.12
N VAL A 123 -21.49 -3.82 2.16
CA VAL A 123 -21.72 -2.81 1.12
C VAL A 123 -20.50 -2.53 0.26
N HIS A 124 -19.30 -2.86 0.74
CA HIS A 124 -18.06 -2.65 -0.01
C HIS A 124 -18.01 -3.58 -1.23
N PRO A 125 -17.90 -3.05 -2.48
CA PRO A 125 -18.01 -3.86 -3.69
C PRO A 125 -17.00 -5.01 -3.74
N THR A 126 -15.72 -4.72 -3.54
CA THR A 126 -14.64 -5.72 -3.60
C THR A 126 -14.80 -6.80 -2.54
N ILE A 127 -15.20 -6.44 -1.31
CA ILE A 127 -15.42 -7.43 -0.23
C ILE A 127 -16.64 -8.30 -0.54
N LYS A 128 -17.68 -7.71 -1.10
CA LYS A 128 -18.87 -8.44 -1.53
C LYS A 128 -18.52 -9.47 -2.60
N ASP A 129 -17.76 -9.06 -3.61
CA ASP A 129 -17.29 -9.97 -4.69
C ASP A 129 -16.40 -11.09 -4.15
N MET A 130 -15.53 -10.82 -3.16
CA MET A 130 -14.70 -11.85 -2.51
C MET A 130 -15.54 -12.89 -1.73
N ILE A 131 -16.61 -12.46 -1.08
CA ILE A 131 -17.48 -13.33 -0.32
C ILE A 131 -18.38 -14.15 -1.25
N GLU A 132 -18.92 -13.53 -2.30
CA GLU A 132 -19.85 -14.16 -3.24
C GLU A 132 -19.13 -14.97 -4.33
N GLY A 133 -17.91 -14.57 -4.73
CA GLY A 133 -17.08 -15.19 -5.76
C GLY A 133 -16.11 -16.27 -5.25
N GLY A 134 -16.08 -16.53 -3.96
CA GLY A 134 -15.19 -17.49 -3.31
C GLY A 134 -15.66 -18.96 -3.43
N ASN A 135 -15.73 -19.45 -4.68
CA ASN A 135 -15.80 -20.87 -5.02
C ASN A 135 -14.67 -21.21 -5.98
#